data_c5070c1f419422c70c5b50ee6ec88d30
#
_entry.id   c5070c1f419422c70c5b50ee6ec88d30
#
_cell.length_a   1.000
_cell.length_b   1.000
_cell.length_c   1.000
_cell.angle_alpha   90.00
_cell.angle_beta   90.00
_cell.angle_gamma   90.00
#
_symmetry.space_group_name_H-M   'P 1'
#
loop_
_entity.id
_entity.type
_entity.pdbx_description
1 polymer ?
#
loop_
_entity_poly.entity_id
_entity_poly.type
_entity_poly.pdbx_seq_one_letter_code
_entity_poly.pdbx_strand_id
1 'polypeptide(L)'
;MPSIAKSGGAKGADAAWGAAAFAAGHLITHYSFGEHKVHSSIRPYFVCRLSEQALKLHDDALAEVGKQLQRPWPPRNSFVKKLLQRDYYQVEGSDSLYAVGYTAMHAKDMPKRPLVGPALAIMGGTAWACQLFVNRYIRGLPADFEGEVSVPFYFYQQNFQRWMQLWVRKASPEERRSEVMGLWGTKAPLHEWKIRWAGIDKPPRPTGVYTAIGSRDLKDCGRKAIGDVYLQD
;
A
#
# COMPACT_ATOMS: atom_id res chain seq x y z
N MET A 1 15.99 -14.99 11.39
CA MET A 1 15.76 -15.26 9.96
C MET A 1 15.98 -13.98 9.19
N PRO A 2 16.50 -14.03 7.95
CA PRO A 2 16.63 -12.82 7.14
C PRO A 2 15.25 -12.22 6.84
N SER A 3 15.17 -10.89 6.78
CA SER A 3 13.94 -10.20 6.38
C SER A 3 13.65 -10.40 4.90
N ILE A 4 12.38 -10.35 4.49
CA ILE A 4 11.93 -10.60 3.12
C ILE A 4 11.17 -9.39 2.60
N ALA A 5 11.71 -8.75 1.56
CA ALA A 5 11.06 -7.66 0.83
C ALA A 5 10.16 -8.21 -0.28
N LYS A 6 8.91 -7.78 -0.33
CA LYS A 6 7.97 -8.05 -1.41
C LYS A 6 7.72 -6.79 -2.23
N SER A 7 7.86 -6.85 -3.54
CA SER A 7 7.72 -5.69 -4.43
C SER A 7 7.19 -6.10 -5.81
N GLY A 8 6.87 -5.13 -6.66
CA GLY A 8 6.35 -5.39 -8.01
C GLY A 8 7.40 -5.41 -9.11
N GLY A 9 8.63 -5.05 -8.82
CA GLY A 9 9.71 -5.07 -9.80
C GLY A 9 9.59 -4.05 -10.94
N ALA A 10 8.66 -3.12 -10.88
CA ALA A 10 8.54 -2.06 -11.88
C ALA A 10 9.67 -1.02 -11.75
N LYS A 11 9.89 -0.25 -12.83
CA LYS A 11 10.77 0.94 -12.78
C LYS A 11 10.29 1.89 -11.66
N GLY A 12 11.22 2.59 -11.03
CA GLY A 12 10.93 3.56 -9.98
C GLY A 12 11.10 2.99 -8.58
N ALA A 13 10.12 3.19 -7.70
CA ALA A 13 10.23 2.81 -6.30
C ALA A 13 10.42 1.29 -6.10
N ASP A 14 9.71 0.45 -6.86
CA ASP A 14 9.83 -1.01 -6.72
C ASP A 14 11.27 -1.51 -6.96
N ALA A 15 11.91 -1.01 -8.02
CA ALA A 15 13.30 -1.36 -8.31
C ALA A 15 14.29 -0.78 -7.28
N ALA A 16 14.04 0.44 -6.81
CA ALA A 16 14.88 1.08 -5.79
C ALA A 16 14.79 0.36 -4.44
N TRP A 17 13.59 -0.04 -4.02
CA TRP A 17 13.39 -0.86 -2.82
C TRP A 17 14.12 -2.19 -2.92
N GLY A 18 13.99 -2.88 -4.08
CA GLY A 18 14.71 -4.15 -4.30
C GLY A 18 16.23 -3.99 -4.19
N ALA A 19 16.80 -2.94 -4.79
CA ALA A 19 18.23 -2.67 -4.71
C ALA A 19 18.69 -2.37 -3.27
N ALA A 20 17.95 -1.53 -2.54
CA ALA A 20 18.28 -1.17 -1.16
C ALA A 20 18.13 -2.37 -0.20
N ALA A 21 17.06 -3.16 -0.34
CA ALA A 21 16.86 -4.38 0.44
C ALA A 21 18.00 -5.41 0.21
N PHE A 22 18.40 -5.59 -1.06
CA PHE A 22 19.51 -6.48 -1.39
C PHE A 22 20.84 -6.02 -0.78
N ALA A 23 21.12 -4.73 -0.88
CA ALA A 23 22.33 -4.15 -0.28
C ALA A 23 22.33 -4.30 1.26
N ALA A 24 21.16 -4.31 1.89
CA ALA A 24 20.99 -4.53 3.33
C ALA A 24 20.98 -6.01 3.76
N GLY A 25 21.19 -6.96 2.82
CA GLY A 25 21.23 -8.40 3.09
C GLY A 25 19.85 -9.05 3.26
N HIS A 26 18.77 -8.39 2.83
CA HIS A 26 17.43 -8.96 2.87
C HIS A 26 17.16 -9.85 1.65
N LEU A 27 16.31 -10.86 1.81
CA LEU A 27 15.75 -11.60 0.69
C LEU A 27 14.72 -10.73 -0.05
N ILE A 28 14.55 -10.98 -1.35
CA ILE A 28 13.65 -10.18 -2.18
C ILE A 28 12.77 -11.09 -3.02
N THR A 29 11.49 -10.72 -3.16
CA THR A 29 10.59 -11.31 -4.14
C THR A 29 9.89 -10.19 -4.92
N HIS A 30 10.13 -10.14 -6.24
CA HIS A 30 9.40 -9.27 -7.15
C HIS A 30 8.28 -10.06 -7.84
N TYR A 31 7.03 -9.70 -7.57
CA TYR A 31 5.89 -10.30 -8.25
C TYR A 31 5.68 -9.70 -9.64
N SER A 32 5.47 -10.57 -10.63
CA SER A 32 5.30 -10.22 -12.04
C SER A 32 4.31 -11.16 -12.71
N PHE A 33 3.98 -10.90 -13.98
CA PHE A 33 3.14 -11.75 -14.83
C PHE A 33 3.61 -11.67 -16.28
N GLY A 34 3.01 -12.43 -17.20
CA GLY A 34 3.49 -12.63 -18.56
C GLY A 34 3.99 -11.38 -19.28
N GLU A 35 3.11 -10.38 -19.48
CA GLU A 35 3.46 -9.15 -20.24
C GLU A 35 4.16 -8.07 -19.38
N HIS A 36 4.25 -8.26 -18.08
CA HIS A 36 4.85 -7.27 -17.19
C HIS A 36 6.38 -7.23 -17.35
N LYS A 37 6.90 -6.08 -17.76
CA LYS A 37 8.34 -5.83 -17.87
C LYS A 37 8.91 -5.47 -16.50
N VAL A 38 9.63 -6.39 -15.92
CA VAL A 38 10.44 -6.16 -14.73
C VAL A 38 11.64 -5.27 -15.10
N HIS A 39 12.06 -4.37 -14.20
CA HIS A 39 13.18 -3.48 -14.44
C HIS A 39 14.48 -4.27 -14.68
N SER A 40 15.29 -3.86 -15.64
CA SER A 40 16.50 -4.58 -16.09
C SER A 40 17.57 -4.80 -15.01
N SER A 41 17.58 -3.98 -13.96
CA SER A 41 18.49 -4.15 -12.82
C SER A 41 18.12 -5.32 -11.88
N ILE A 42 16.90 -5.88 -12.02
CA ILE A 42 16.40 -6.96 -11.17
C ILE A 42 16.81 -8.29 -11.77
N ARG A 43 17.51 -9.10 -10.98
CA ARG A 43 17.96 -10.43 -11.42
C ARG A 43 16.76 -11.40 -11.52
N PRO A 44 16.72 -12.27 -12.55
CA PRO A 44 15.56 -13.16 -12.81
C PRO A 44 15.16 -14.05 -11.64
N TYR A 45 16.11 -14.51 -10.84
CA TYR A 45 15.84 -15.40 -9.70
C TYR A 45 15.12 -14.72 -8.52
N PHE A 46 15.00 -13.40 -8.52
CA PHE A 46 14.18 -12.65 -7.58
C PHE A 46 12.73 -12.45 -8.07
N VAL A 47 12.38 -12.95 -9.25
CA VAL A 47 11.08 -12.71 -9.87
C VAL A 47 10.17 -13.92 -9.74
N CYS A 48 9.08 -13.75 -9.00
CA CYS A 48 7.96 -14.69 -8.94
C CYS A 48 6.95 -14.34 -10.03
N ARG A 49 6.77 -15.19 -11.04
CA ARG A 49 5.79 -14.99 -12.12
C ARG A 49 4.47 -15.65 -11.77
N LEU A 50 3.43 -14.83 -11.68
CA LEU A 50 2.06 -15.27 -11.43
C LEU A 50 1.39 -15.75 -12.71
N SER A 51 0.66 -16.86 -12.62
CA SER A 51 -0.19 -17.37 -13.70
C SER A 51 -1.47 -16.51 -13.83
N GLU A 52 -2.16 -16.63 -14.97
CA GLU A 52 -3.46 -15.97 -15.17
C GLU A 52 -4.52 -16.44 -14.15
N GLN A 53 -4.45 -17.71 -13.72
CA GLN A 53 -5.33 -18.24 -12.69
C GLN A 53 -5.02 -17.60 -11.33
N ALA A 54 -3.75 -17.54 -10.94
CA ALA A 54 -3.33 -16.91 -9.70
C ALA A 54 -3.78 -15.44 -9.66
N LEU A 55 -3.58 -14.67 -10.73
CA LEU A 55 -3.98 -13.26 -10.79
C LEU A 55 -5.47 -13.06 -10.44
N LYS A 56 -6.36 -13.95 -10.90
CA LYS A 56 -7.81 -13.81 -10.70
C LYS A 56 -8.30 -14.23 -9.32
N LEU A 57 -7.49 -14.95 -8.55
CA LEU A 57 -7.91 -15.60 -7.29
C LEU A 57 -8.46 -14.61 -6.25
N HIS A 58 -8.03 -13.35 -6.28
CA HIS A 58 -8.37 -12.34 -5.27
C HIS A 58 -9.14 -11.14 -5.84
N ASP A 59 -9.86 -11.33 -6.95
CA ASP A 59 -10.66 -10.28 -7.60
C ASP A 59 -11.70 -9.67 -6.64
N ASP A 60 -12.28 -10.44 -5.71
CA ASP A 60 -13.25 -9.96 -4.72
C ASP A 60 -12.63 -8.96 -3.74
N ALA A 61 -11.41 -9.23 -3.25
CA ALA A 61 -10.70 -8.30 -2.38
C ALA A 61 -10.39 -6.97 -3.10
N LEU A 62 -10.06 -7.05 -4.38
CA LEU A 62 -9.82 -5.88 -5.20
C LEU A 62 -11.10 -5.12 -5.51
N ALA A 63 -12.23 -5.80 -5.70
CA ALA A 63 -13.53 -5.16 -5.87
C ALA A 63 -13.92 -4.35 -4.63
N GLU A 64 -13.67 -4.89 -3.43
CA GLU A 64 -13.88 -4.17 -2.17
C GLU A 64 -12.98 -2.93 -2.08
N VAL A 65 -11.68 -3.08 -2.35
CA VAL A 65 -10.74 -1.95 -2.37
C VAL A 65 -11.16 -0.90 -3.40
N GLY A 66 -11.62 -1.30 -4.59
CA GLY A 66 -12.13 -0.38 -5.60
C GLY A 66 -13.29 0.48 -5.09
N LYS A 67 -14.25 -0.12 -4.36
CA LYS A 67 -15.35 0.61 -3.73
C LYS A 67 -14.83 1.62 -2.69
N GLN A 68 -13.90 1.21 -1.84
CA GLN A 68 -13.30 2.06 -0.81
C GLN A 68 -12.52 3.24 -1.42
N LEU A 69 -11.74 2.98 -2.46
CA LEU A 69 -10.98 4.01 -3.19
C LEU A 69 -11.84 4.84 -4.16
N GLN A 70 -13.13 4.53 -4.30
CA GLN A 70 -14.05 5.14 -5.28
C GLN A 70 -13.50 5.04 -6.72
N ARG A 71 -12.88 3.91 -7.03
CA ARG A 71 -12.31 3.59 -8.33
C ARG A 71 -12.98 2.35 -8.92
N PRO A 72 -13.25 2.32 -10.23
CA PRO A 72 -13.94 1.18 -10.84
C PRO A 72 -13.08 -0.10 -10.77
N TRP A 73 -13.73 -1.21 -10.43
CA TRP A 73 -13.19 -2.55 -10.55
C TRP A 73 -14.13 -3.42 -11.42
N PRO A 74 -13.62 -4.15 -12.40
CA PRO A 74 -12.24 -4.07 -12.93
C PRO A 74 -11.98 -2.75 -13.66
N PRO A 75 -10.73 -2.28 -13.74
CA PRO A 75 -10.37 -1.15 -14.60
C PRO A 75 -10.55 -1.53 -16.08
N ARG A 76 -10.82 -0.52 -16.92
CA ARG A 76 -11.03 -0.74 -18.37
C ARG A 76 -9.81 -1.36 -19.08
N ASN A 77 -8.61 -1.03 -18.65
CA ASN A 77 -7.37 -1.54 -19.21
C ASN A 77 -7.00 -2.88 -18.54
N SER A 78 -6.93 -3.95 -19.34
CA SER A 78 -6.63 -5.31 -18.87
C SER A 78 -5.22 -5.43 -18.25
N PHE A 79 -4.25 -4.72 -18.79
CA PHE A 79 -2.89 -4.71 -18.21
C PHE A 79 -2.87 -4.03 -16.83
N VAL A 80 -3.60 -2.92 -16.66
CA VAL A 80 -3.78 -2.29 -15.35
C VAL A 80 -4.49 -3.22 -14.38
N LYS A 81 -5.52 -3.97 -14.85
CA LYS A 81 -6.18 -4.99 -14.02
C LYS A 81 -5.16 -5.98 -13.46
N LYS A 82 -4.31 -6.56 -14.32
CA LYS A 82 -3.27 -7.52 -13.90
C LYS A 82 -2.24 -6.91 -12.95
N LEU A 83 -1.89 -5.63 -13.14
CA LEU A 83 -1.01 -4.92 -12.20
C LEU A 83 -1.62 -4.85 -10.79
N LEU A 84 -2.91 -4.52 -10.68
CA LEU A 84 -3.60 -4.44 -9.40
C LEU A 84 -3.81 -5.83 -8.77
N GLN A 85 -4.09 -6.85 -9.58
CA GLN A 85 -4.17 -8.24 -9.13
C GLN A 85 -2.82 -8.73 -8.55
N ARG A 86 -1.70 -8.36 -9.17
CA ARG A 86 -0.36 -8.63 -8.66
C ARG A 86 -0.11 -7.95 -7.31
N ASP A 87 -0.64 -6.73 -7.09
CA ASP A 87 -0.44 -5.98 -5.86
C ASP A 87 -0.96 -6.73 -4.62
N TYR A 88 -1.96 -7.60 -4.77
CA TYR A 88 -2.41 -8.47 -3.70
C TYR A 88 -1.27 -9.34 -3.15
N TYR A 89 -0.50 -10.00 -4.02
CA TYR A 89 0.59 -10.88 -3.64
C TYR A 89 1.77 -10.14 -2.99
N GLN A 90 1.96 -8.87 -3.31
CA GLN A 90 2.97 -8.06 -2.64
C GLN A 90 2.62 -7.81 -1.17
N VAL A 91 1.32 -7.72 -0.88
CA VAL A 91 0.81 -7.38 0.45
C VAL A 91 0.51 -8.61 1.30
N GLU A 92 0.10 -9.71 0.67
CA GLU A 92 -0.28 -10.93 1.38
C GLU A 92 0.84 -11.44 2.29
N GLY A 93 0.52 -11.72 3.56
CA GLY A 93 1.48 -12.22 4.56
C GLY A 93 2.60 -11.24 4.93
N SER A 94 2.48 -9.94 4.63
CA SER A 94 3.47 -8.95 5.06
C SER A 94 3.13 -8.39 6.45
N ASP A 95 4.15 -8.27 7.30
CA ASP A 95 4.02 -7.72 8.66
C ASP A 95 3.98 -6.18 8.66
N SER A 96 4.62 -5.56 7.66
CA SER A 96 4.67 -4.11 7.50
C SER A 96 4.65 -3.70 6.03
N LEU A 97 4.32 -2.42 5.77
CA LEU A 97 4.30 -1.83 4.44
C LEU A 97 5.07 -0.51 4.42
N TYR A 98 5.99 -0.40 3.47
CA TYR A 98 6.76 0.80 3.16
C TYR A 98 6.42 1.26 1.75
N ALA A 99 5.93 2.47 1.62
CA ALA A 99 5.55 3.00 0.32
C ALA A 99 6.17 4.39 0.06
N VAL A 100 6.53 4.65 -1.18
CA VAL A 100 7.01 5.96 -1.63
C VAL A 100 6.15 6.43 -2.79
N GLY A 101 5.54 7.60 -2.69
CA GLY A 101 4.64 8.07 -3.73
C GLY A 101 4.20 9.51 -3.57
N TYR A 102 3.13 9.84 -4.25
CA TYR A 102 2.50 11.16 -4.23
C TYR A 102 1.12 11.07 -3.61
N THR A 103 0.74 12.17 -2.96
CA THR A 103 -0.66 12.40 -2.55
C THR A 103 -1.32 13.44 -3.45
N ALA A 104 -2.63 13.40 -3.57
CA ALA A 104 -3.39 14.41 -4.27
C ALA A 104 -3.17 15.79 -3.63
N MET A 105 -2.77 16.77 -4.45
CA MET A 105 -2.45 18.13 -3.99
C MET A 105 -3.59 19.13 -4.24
N HIS A 106 -4.50 18.82 -5.16
CA HIS A 106 -5.57 19.71 -5.58
C HIS A 106 -6.93 19.06 -5.42
N ALA A 107 -7.94 19.86 -5.12
CA ALA A 107 -9.32 19.39 -4.99
C ALA A 107 -9.84 18.63 -6.22
N LYS A 108 -9.35 18.97 -7.45
CA LYS A 108 -9.68 18.27 -8.70
C LYS A 108 -9.13 16.83 -8.74
N ASP A 109 -8.06 16.54 -8.02
CA ASP A 109 -7.42 15.23 -7.93
C ASP A 109 -7.97 14.40 -6.75
N MET A 110 -8.76 15.06 -5.89
CA MET A 110 -9.45 14.43 -4.78
C MET A 110 -10.76 13.79 -5.26
N PRO A 111 -11.17 12.65 -4.70
CA PRO A 111 -12.48 12.10 -4.98
C PRO A 111 -13.59 13.10 -4.65
N LYS A 112 -14.65 13.13 -5.45
CA LYS A 112 -15.79 14.06 -5.30
C LYS A 112 -16.66 13.80 -4.05
N ARG A 113 -16.40 12.74 -3.31
CA ARG A 113 -17.15 12.33 -2.11
C ARG A 113 -16.23 12.30 -0.90
N PRO A 114 -16.77 12.45 0.33
CA PRO A 114 -16.00 12.30 1.56
C PRO A 114 -15.19 11.00 1.54
N LEU A 115 -13.95 11.10 1.95
CA LEU A 115 -12.98 10.02 1.83
C LEU A 115 -13.18 9.02 2.97
N VAL A 116 -13.42 7.77 2.62
CA VAL A 116 -13.52 6.65 3.57
C VAL A 116 -12.33 5.73 3.33
N GLY A 117 -11.24 5.97 4.04
CA GLY A 117 -10.07 5.09 3.98
C GLY A 117 -8.73 5.82 3.89
N PRO A 118 -7.66 5.18 4.39
CA PRO A 118 -6.35 5.81 4.57
C PRO A 118 -5.59 6.06 3.27
N ALA A 119 -5.81 5.24 2.26
CA ALA A 119 -5.05 5.28 1.02
C ALA A 119 -5.66 6.21 -0.04
N LEU A 120 -6.76 6.88 0.25
CA LEU A 120 -7.51 7.67 -0.73
C LEU A 120 -6.75 8.86 -1.30
N ALA A 121 -5.93 9.50 -0.47
CA ALA A 121 -5.09 10.59 -0.92
C ALA A 121 -3.85 10.11 -1.70
N ILE A 122 -3.52 8.82 -1.63
CA ILE A 122 -2.37 8.25 -2.34
C ILE A 122 -2.73 8.07 -3.82
N MET A 123 -1.86 8.53 -4.70
CA MET A 123 -2.09 8.47 -6.14
C MET A 123 -1.69 7.12 -6.75
N GLY A 124 -2.30 6.80 -7.89
CA GLY A 124 -1.93 5.66 -8.73
C GLY A 124 -2.27 4.28 -8.17
N GLY A 125 -1.55 3.27 -8.64
CA GLY A 125 -1.68 1.86 -8.21
C GLY A 125 -1.25 1.62 -6.77
N THR A 126 -0.28 2.40 -6.27
CA THR A 126 0.21 2.32 -4.89
C THR A 126 -0.92 2.39 -3.86
N ALA A 127 -1.98 3.19 -4.13
CA ALA A 127 -3.15 3.28 -3.24
C ALA A 127 -3.85 1.92 -3.05
N TRP A 128 -3.91 1.07 -4.08
CA TRP A 128 -4.56 -0.23 -4.01
C TRP A 128 -3.83 -1.18 -3.06
N ALA A 129 -2.52 -1.30 -3.21
CA ALA A 129 -1.71 -2.12 -2.31
C ALA A 129 -1.76 -1.60 -0.86
N CYS A 130 -1.70 -0.27 -0.66
CA CYS A 130 -1.85 0.35 0.65
C CYS A 130 -3.20 0.01 1.29
N GLN A 131 -4.30 0.12 0.53
CA GLN A 131 -5.64 -0.19 1.04
C GLN A 131 -5.82 -1.68 1.35
N LEU A 132 -5.30 -2.58 0.49
CA LEU A 132 -5.27 -4.02 0.77
C LEU A 132 -4.57 -4.33 2.10
N PHE A 133 -3.41 -3.72 2.34
CA PHE A 133 -2.65 -3.90 3.59
C PHE A 133 -3.46 -3.46 4.81
N VAL A 134 -4.06 -2.28 4.76
CA VAL A 134 -4.87 -1.73 5.86
C VAL A 134 -6.10 -2.60 6.14
N ASN A 135 -6.81 -3.03 5.10
CA ASN A 135 -7.97 -3.92 5.25
C ASN A 135 -7.58 -5.22 5.95
N ARG A 136 -6.45 -5.81 5.56
CA ARG A 136 -5.94 -7.02 6.20
C ARG A 136 -5.55 -6.79 7.66
N TYR A 137 -4.84 -5.71 7.93
CA TYR A 137 -4.41 -5.35 9.29
C TYR A 137 -5.61 -5.16 10.22
N ILE A 138 -6.61 -4.39 9.80
CA ILE A 138 -7.82 -4.12 10.58
C ILE A 138 -8.61 -5.42 10.84
N ARG A 139 -8.73 -6.31 9.85
CA ARG A 139 -9.40 -7.61 10.02
C ARG A 139 -8.66 -8.55 11.00
N GLY A 140 -7.38 -8.37 11.17
CA GLY A 140 -6.57 -9.11 12.15
C GLY A 140 -6.64 -8.57 13.58
N LEU A 141 -7.23 -7.39 13.80
CA LEU A 141 -7.42 -6.86 15.14
C LEU A 141 -8.53 -7.63 15.89
N PRO A 142 -8.40 -7.80 17.21
CA PRO A 142 -9.46 -8.42 18.02
C PRO A 142 -10.81 -7.74 17.84
N ALA A 143 -11.90 -8.50 17.86
CA ALA A 143 -13.24 -7.93 17.68
C ALA A 143 -13.62 -6.92 18.78
N ASP A 144 -13.08 -7.13 19.97
CA ASP A 144 -13.24 -6.28 21.15
C ASP A 144 -12.15 -5.21 21.28
N PHE A 145 -11.31 -5.03 20.24
CA PHE A 145 -10.24 -4.02 20.26
C PHE A 145 -10.84 -2.63 20.54
N GLU A 146 -10.29 -1.96 21.54
CA GLU A 146 -10.60 -0.59 21.92
C GLU A 146 -9.33 0.28 21.91
N GLY A 147 -9.50 1.58 21.68
CA GLY A 147 -8.39 2.52 21.64
C GLY A 147 -7.85 2.80 20.25
N GLU A 148 -6.64 3.37 20.19
CA GLU A 148 -5.92 3.71 18.96
C GLU A 148 -4.65 2.85 18.85
N VAL A 149 -4.34 2.38 17.63
CA VAL A 149 -3.13 1.61 17.35
C VAL A 149 -2.43 2.13 16.11
N SER A 150 -1.10 2.15 16.14
CA SER A 150 -0.29 2.43 14.96
C SER A 150 -0.30 1.21 14.04
N VAL A 151 -0.65 1.44 12.78
CA VAL A 151 -0.50 0.43 11.73
C VAL A 151 0.96 0.45 11.27
N PRO A 152 1.61 -0.70 11.09
CA PRO A 152 2.97 -0.75 10.56
C PRO A 152 2.99 -0.43 9.05
N PHE A 153 2.43 0.71 8.71
CA PHE A 153 2.34 1.27 7.38
C PHE A 153 2.99 2.65 7.34
N TYR A 154 4.06 2.76 6.57
CA TYR A 154 4.91 3.93 6.44
C TYR A 154 4.89 4.43 5.01
N PHE A 155 4.48 5.69 4.83
CA PHE A 155 4.34 6.31 3.52
C PHE A 155 5.22 7.56 3.40
N TYR A 156 6.16 7.56 2.45
CA TYR A 156 6.94 8.75 2.12
C TYR A 156 6.24 9.58 1.05
N GLN A 157 5.82 10.76 1.42
CA GLN A 157 5.19 11.75 0.54
C GLN A 157 6.26 12.51 -0.23
N GLN A 158 6.52 12.17 -1.51
CA GLN A 158 7.56 12.83 -2.31
C GLN A 158 7.30 14.32 -2.53
N ASN A 159 6.03 14.75 -2.59
CA ASN A 159 5.64 16.15 -2.75
C ASN A 159 5.86 17.00 -1.48
N PHE A 160 5.94 16.39 -0.32
CA PHE A 160 6.18 17.06 0.97
C PHE A 160 7.49 16.63 1.65
N GLN A 161 8.21 15.70 1.06
CA GLN A 161 9.50 15.16 1.52
C GLN A 161 9.48 14.72 2.99
N ARG A 162 8.43 14.00 3.39
CA ARG A 162 8.27 13.54 4.77
C ARG A 162 7.69 12.14 4.85
N TRP A 163 8.04 11.43 5.91
CA TRP A 163 7.42 10.18 6.28
C TRP A 163 6.14 10.38 7.08
N MET A 164 5.17 9.51 6.83
CA MET A 164 3.90 9.45 7.52
C MET A 164 3.64 8.03 8.00
N GLN A 165 3.15 7.88 9.23
CA GLN A 165 2.67 6.62 9.78
C GLN A 165 1.15 6.66 9.94
N LEU A 166 0.50 5.53 9.66
CA LEU A 166 -0.93 5.38 9.80
C LEU A 166 -1.32 4.95 11.21
N TRP A 167 -2.39 5.52 11.73
CA TRP A 167 -3.03 5.16 12.99
C TRP A 167 -4.50 4.87 12.74
N VAL A 168 -5.06 3.86 13.43
CA VAL A 168 -6.46 3.49 13.36
C VAL A 168 -7.05 3.35 14.75
N ARG A 169 -8.33 3.74 14.89
CA ARG A 169 -9.13 3.49 16.09
C ARG A 169 -10.57 3.17 15.70
N LYS A 170 -11.32 2.50 16.56
CA LYS A 170 -12.75 2.36 16.34
C LYS A 170 -13.45 3.73 16.44
N ALA A 171 -14.41 3.95 15.56
CA ALA A 171 -15.30 5.10 15.65
C ALA A 171 -16.24 4.96 16.84
N SER A 172 -16.47 6.05 17.59
CA SER A 172 -17.49 6.04 18.64
C SER A 172 -18.89 5.80 18.06
N PRO A 173 -19.89 5.38 18.87
CA PRO A 173 -21.28 5.26 18.42
C PRO A 173 -21.83 6.56 17.82
N GLU A 174 -21.47 7.71 18.39
CA GLU A 174 -21.90 9.03 17.89
C GLU A 174 -21.24 9.34 16.52
N GLU A 175 -19.95 9.09 16.38
CA GLU A 175 -19.21 9.27 15.11
C GLU A 175 -19.79 8.38 14.00
N ARG A 176 -20.16 7.13 14.32
CA ARG A 176 -20.81 6.21 13.36
C ARG A 176 -22.18 6.72 12.91
N ARG A 177 -22.98 7.31 13.82
CA ARG A 177 -24.29 7.87 13.50
C ARG A 177 -24.17 9.10 12.60
N SER A 178 -23.22 9.99 12.85
CA SER A 178 -23.03 11.20 12.05
C SER A 178 -22.59 10.91 10.61
N GLU A 179 -21.82 9.85 10.39
CA GLU A 179 -21.36 9.45 9.05
C GLU A 179 -22.44 8.72 8.24
N VAL A 180 -23.30 7.93 8.89
CA VAL A 180 -24.42 7.25 8.22
C VAL A 180 -25.43 8.26 7.65
N MET A 181 -25.60 9.42 8.27
CA MET A 181 -26.46 10.51 7.76
C MET A 181 -25.86 11.20 6.52
N GLY A 182 -24.53 11.12 6.29
CA GLY A 182 -23.84 11.74 5.15
C GLY A 182 -23.47 10.79 3.99
N LEU A 183 -23.58 9.49 4.18
CA LEU A 183 -23.07 8.48 3.24
C LEU A 183 -24.17 7.56 2.73
N TRP A 184 -24.66 7.85 1.52
CA TRP A 184 -25.59 6.98 0.82
C TRP A 184 -24.96 5.61 0.49
N GLY A 185 -25.37 4.60 1.25
CA GLY A 185 -25.52 3.25 0.71
C GLY A 185 -24.33 2.32 0.61
N THR A 186 -23.18 2.54 1.26
CA THR A 186 -22.11 1.52 1.28
C THR A 186 -21.81 1.08 2.70
N LYS A 187 -22.26 -0.12 3.08
CA LYS A 187 -21.78 -0.86 4.25
C LYS A 187 -20.34 -1.33 3.99
N ALA A 188 -19.37 -0.45 4.09
CA ALA A 188 -17.97 -0.87 4.08
C ALA A 188 -17.50 -1.12 5.52
N PRO A 189 -16.79 -2.22 5.81
CA PRO A 189 -16.31 -2.52 7.17
C PRO A 189 -15.44 -1.41 7.80
N LEU A 190 -14.93 -0.49 6.98
CA LEU A 190 -14.13 0.64 7.45
C LEU A 190 -14.94 1.81 8.06
N HIS A 191 -16.28 1.83 7.97
CA HIS A 191 -17.10 2.86 8.67
C HIS A 191 -16.97 2.77 10.21
N GLU A 192 -16.51 1.63 10.70
CA GLU A 192 -16.25 1.44 12.12
C GLU A 192 -14.89 1.98 12.56
N TRP A 193 -14.04 2.45 11.62
CA TRP A 193 -12.67 2.82 11.90
C TRP A 193 -12.36 4.25 11.48
N LYS A 194 -11.79 5.00 12.40
CA LYS A 194 -11.20 6.31 12.15
C LYS A 194 -9.72 6.16 11.88
N ILE A 195 -9.24 6.95 10.95
CA ILE A 195 -7.91 6.87 10.40
C ILE A 195 -7.23 8.21 10.53
N ARG A 196 -6.00 8.19 11.03
CA ARG A 196 -5.17 9.37 11.19
C ARG A 196 -3.76 9.12 10.64
N TRP A 197 -3.23 10.08 9.94
CA TRP A 197 -1.84 10.13 9.56
C TRP A 197 -1.04 10.99 10.54
N ALA A 198 0.09 10.47 11.02
CA ALA A 198 1.05 11.22 11.83
C ALA A 198 2.38 11.34 11.08
N GLY A 199 2.99 12.52 11.11
CA GLY A 199 4.35 12.72 10.65
C GLY A 199 5.34 11.98 11.57
N ILE A 200 6.35 11.35 10.98
CA ILE A 200 7.47 10.74 11.69
C ILE A 200 8.77 11.13 11.00
N ASP A 201 9.86 11.20 11.74
CA ASP A 201 11.16 11.53 11.15
C ASP A 201 11.65 10.44 10.22
N LYS A 202 11.53 9.19 10.66
CA LYS A 202 11.98 8.00 9.93
C LYS A 202 11.18 6.76 10.37
N PRO A 203 10.81 5.85 9.44
CA PRO A 203 10.19 4.58 9.82
C PRO A 203 11.24 3.65 10.44
N PRO A 204 10.85 2.66 11.24
CA PRO A 204 11.76 1.64 11.72
C PRO A 204 12.36 0.84 10.56
N ARG A 205 13.55 0.26 10.77
CA ARG A 205 14.16 -0.66 9.81
C ARG A 205 13.23 -1.86 9.57
N PRO A 206 13.02 -2.28 8.32
CA PRO A 206 12.16 -3.42 8.03
C PRO A 206 12.68 -4.72 8.64
N THR A 207 11.77 -5.45 9.29
CA THR A 207 12.02 -6.80 9.83
C THR A 207 10.93 -7.75 9.36
N GLY A 208 11.15 -9.07 9.45
CA GLY A 208 10.17 -10.05 9.02
C GLY A 208 9.86 -9.99 7.52
N VAL A 209 8.61 -10.20 7.16
CA VAL A 209 8.10 -10.08 5.78
C VAL A 209 7.47 -8.70 5.60
N TYR A 210 7.94 -7.94 4.63
CA TYR A 210 7.41 -6.59 4.40
C TYR A 210 7.16 -6.29 2.92
N THR A 211 6.15 -5.47 2.67
CA THR A 211 5.85 -4.91 1.35
C THR A 211 6.65 -3.62 1.14
N ALA A 212 7.29 -3.48 -0.01
CA ALA A 212 8.08 -2.32 -0.39
C ALA A 212 7.73 -1.89 -1.82
N ILE A 213 6.95 -0.81 -1.95
CA ILE A 213 6.27 -0.41 -3.18
C ILE A 213 6.33 1.10 -3.41
N GLY A 214 5.84 1.54 -4.57
CA GLY A 214 5.60 2.96 -4.76
C GLY A 214 5.48 3.42 -6.21
N SER A 215 5.67 4.71 -6.40
CA SER A 215 5.51 5.37 -7.69
C SER A 215 6.57 4.95 -8.71
N ARG A 216 6.16 4.86 -9.96
CA ARG A 216 7.08 4.72 -11.10
C ARG A 216 7.91 5.99 -11.31
N ASP A 217 7.35 7.14 -11.00
CA ASP A 217 8.04 8.42 -10.98
C ASP A 217 8.66 8.63 -9.59
N LEU A 218 9.88 8.14 -9.44
CA LEU A 218 10.67 8.21 -8.21
C LEU A 218 11.70 9.34 -8.32
N LYS A 219 11.51 10.38 -7.52
CA LYS A 219 12.45 11.50 -7.37
C LYS A 219 13.66 11.12 -6.50
N ASP A 220 14.71 11.93 -6.53
CA ASP A 220 15.91 11.71 -5.73
C ASP A 220 15.64 11.72 -4.22
N CYS A 221 14.73 12.59 -3.75
CA CYS A 221 14.29 12.58 -2.36
C CYS A 221 13.64 11.25 -1.96
N GLY A 222 12.86 10.64 -2.85
CA GLY A 222 12.30 9.32 -2.63
C GLY A 222 13.36 8.20 -2.64
N ARG A 223 14.37 8.28 -3.53
CA ARG A 223 15.51 7.34 -3.54
C ARG A 223 16.30 7.43 -2.23
N LYS A 224 16.60 8.67 -1.80
CA LYS A 224 17.27 8.91 -0.53
C LYS A 224 16.47 8.33 0.64
N ALA A 225 15.18 8.63 0.71
CA ALA A 225 14.29 8.14 1.76
C ALA A 225 14.27 6.60 1.83
N ILE A 226 14.25 5.90 0.68
CA ILE A 226 14.36 4.43 0.61
C ILE A 226 15.70 3.96 1.19
N GLY A 227 16.82 4.56 0.78
CA GLY A 227 18.14 4.21 1.29
C GLY A 227 18.25 4.40 2.81
N ASP A 228 17.78 5.55 3.29
CA ASP A 228 17.84 5.92 4.70
C ASP A 228 17.10 4.93 5.62
N VAL A 229 16.06 4.23 5.12
CA VAL A 229 15.34 3.20 5.91
C VAL A 229 16.25 2.04 6.31
N TYR A 230 17.23 1.68 5.50
CA TYR A 230 18.14 0.56 5.76
C TYR A 230 19.46 0.97 6.46
N LEU A 231 19.76 2.28 6.47
CA LEU A 231 20.98 2.83 7.12
C LEU A 231 20.75 3.15 8.60
N GLN A 232 19.98 2.33 9.30
CA GLN A 232 19.80 2.47 10.76
C GLN A 232 20.83 1.60 11.48
N ASP A 233 21.57 2.21 12.37
CA ASP A 233 22.48 1.55 13.32
C ASP A 233 21.70 0.68 14.33
#